data_bd07b391856d943c2efb1a3a96639dc4
#
_entry.id   bd07b391856d943c2efb1a3a96639dc4
#
_cell.length_a   1.000
_cell.length_b   1.000
_cell.length_c   1.000
_cell.angle_alpha   90.00
_cell.angle_beta   90.00
_cell.angle_gamma   90.00
#
_symmetry.space_group_name_H-M   'P 1'
#
loop_
_entity.id
_entity.type
_entity.pdbx_description
1 polymer ?
#
loop_
_entity_poly.entity_id
_entity_poly.type
_entity_poly.pdbx_seq_one_letter_code
_entity_poly.pdbx_strand_id
1 'polypeptide(L)'
;MLIDEDYRSSKNVNLKRFLSPIDKSTNFTFNKYFRKLTKNKKHTPKIIEIKGRKLKLENFYDRIIKFNFDDLCNRNLGAEDYIGIADNCDFIFISNLPNFNGNNYNQQQRFTTLIDIVYEKKIPLMITSEVNLDLMKSSKNMTEPFKRTVSRLYELTS
;
A
#
# COMPACT_ATOMS: atom_id res chain seq x y z
N MET A 1 -15.21 -23.29 2.69
CA MET A 1 -14.29 -22.85 2.80
C MET A 1 -13.72 -22.94 2.93
N LEU A 2 -14.08 -22.98 2.97
CA LEU A 2 -13.04 -22.62 3.18
C LEU A 2 -12.58 -22.50 3.46
N ILE A 3 -12.87 -22.52 3.67
CA ILE A 3 -12.03 -22.05 3.99
C ILE A 3 -11.75 -21.73 4.37
N ASP A 4 -12.01 -21.58 4.65
CA ASP A 4 -11.24 -20.99 4.97
C ASP A 4 -10.83 -21.07 5.64
N GLU A 5 -11.06 -21.17 5.90
CA GLU A 5 -10.29 -20.92 6.36
C GLU A 5 -9.54 -21.11 6.69
N ASP A 6 -9.79 -21.40 6.79
CA ASP A 6 -8.84 -21.24 6.91
C ASP A 6 -8.36 -21.05 6.77
N TYR A 7 -8.68 -20.72 6.81
CA TYR A 7 -8.14 -20.13 6.46
C TYR A 7 -7.86 -19.51 6.99
N ARG A 8 -7.96 -19.05 7.53
CA ARG A 8 -7.45 -18.29 7.93
C ARG A 8 -6.52 -18.45 8.63
N SER A 9 -6.18 -18.90 9.03
CA SER A 9 -5.22 -19.01 9.33
C SER A 9 -4.33 -19.35 8.93
N SER A 10 -4.48 -19.72 8.72
CA SER A 10 -3.71 -19.84 8.18
C SER A 10 -3.19 -19.83 7.48
N LYS A 11 -3.38 -19.80 7.33
CA LYS A 11 -3.15 -19.48 6.50
C LYS A 11 -2.87 -18.81 5.99
N ASN A 12 -2.99 -18.81 6.18
CA ASN A 12 -2.84 -17.99 5.50
C ASN A 12 -3.09 -17.34 5.30
N VAL A 13 -3.09 -17.55 6.41
CA VAL A 13 -3.62 -16.74 6.11
C VAL A 13 -3.43 -16.08 5.19
N ASN A 14 -3.86 -16.14 5.69
CA ASN A 14 -3.33 -15.93 4.42
C ASN A 14 -3.78 -14.65 3.75
N LEU A 15 -3.04 -13.62 3.97
CA LEU A 15 -3.30 -12.34 3.35
C LEU A 15 -2.87 -12.45 1.88
N LYS A 16 -3.83 -12.39 0.99
CA LYS A 16 -3.57 -12.61 -0.43
C LYS A 16 -2.72 -11.52 -1.05
N ARG A 17 -2.84 -10.31 -0.55
CA ARG A 17 -2.16 -9.17 -1.14
C ARG A 17 -1.25 -8.41 -0.18
N PHE A 18 -0.87 -9.07 0.93
CA PHE A 18 0.15 -8.55 1.84
C PHE A 18 1.24 -9.59 1.95
N LEU A 19 2.37 -9.34 1.31
CA LEU A 19 3.44 -10.33 1.14
C LEU A 19 4.67 -9.93 1.96
N SER A 20 5.23 -10.87 2.69
CA SER A 20 6.44 -10.68 3.49
C SER A 20 7.20 -11.99 3.60
N PRO A 21 8.51 -11.95 3.87
CA PRO A 21 9.38 -10.79 3.84
C PRO A 21 9.64 -10.30 2.42
N ILE A 22 10.44 -9.26 2.26
CA ILE A 22 10.82 -8.77 0.94
C ILE A 22 11.95 -9.63 0.41
N ASP A 23 11.65 -10.49 -0.56
CA ASP A 23 12.62 -11.40 -1.17
C ASP A 23 12.22 -11.66 -2.63
N LYS A 24 12.98 -12.54 -3.30
CA LYS A 24 12.70 -12.84 -4.71
C LYS A 24 11.32 -13.41 -4.92
N SER A 25 10.86 -14.25 -4.01
CA SER A 25 9.57 -14.91 -4.12
C SER A 25 8.41 -13.92 -4.01
N THR A 26 8.44 -13.07 -2.99
CA THR A 26 7.37 -12.08 -2.80
C THR A 26 7.40 -11.03 -3.89
N ASN A 27 8.59 -10.61 -4.34
CA ASN A 27 8.71 -9.67 -5.45
C ASN A 27 8.18 -10.26 -6.75
N PHE A 28 8.46 -11.54 -6.99
CA PHE A 28 7.93 -12.22 -8.17
C PHE A 28 6.40 -12.25 -8.15
N THR A 29 5.83 -12.63 -7.02
CA THR A 29 4.37 -12.71 -6.88
C THR A 29 3.72 -11.34 -7.05
N PHE A 30 4.30 -10.31 -6.42
CA PHE A 30 3.83 -8.94 -6.51
C PHE A 30 3.83 -8.46 -7.96
N ASN A 31 4.95 -8.63 -8.65
CA ASN A 31 5.08 -8.18 -10.03
C ASN A 31 4.21 -8.98 -10.99
N LYS A 32 4.05 -10.26 -10.74
CA LYS A 32 3.18 -11.11 -11.55
C LYS A 32 1.73 -10.65 -11.46
N TYR A 33 1.29 -10.35 -10.24
CA TYR A 33 -0.07 -9.86 -10.02
C TYR A 33 -0.28 -8.52 -10.71
N PHE A 34 0.69 -7.63 -10.61
CA PHE A 34 0.63 -6.34 -11.28
C PHE A 34 0.52 -6.49 -12.80
N ARG A 35 1.36 -7.35 -13.38
CA ARG A 35 1.32 -7.59 -14.82
C ARG A 35 -0.02 -8.19 -15.25
N LYS A 36 -0.57 -9.08 -14.42
CA LYS A 36 -1.87 -9.69 -14.73
C LYS A 36 -2.99 -8.64 -14.79
N LEU A 37 -3.01 -7.72 -13.83
CA LEU A 37 -4.04 -6.69 -13.79
C LEU A 37 -3.85 -5.62 -14.87
N THR A 38 -2.62 -5.40 -15.31
CA THR A 38 -2.34 -4.35 -16.31
C THR A 38 -2.15 -4.90 -17.71
N LYS A 39 -2.37 -6.19 -17.93
CA LYS A 39 -2.09 -6.88 -19.20
C LYS A 39 -2.66 -6.19 -20.43
N ASN A 40 -3.90 -5.73 -20.34
CA ASN A 40 -4.59 -5.10 -21.46
C ASN A 40 -4.71 -3.59 -21.28
N LYS A 41 -3.90 -3.01 -20.41
CA LYS A 41 -3.94 -1.59 -20.13
C LYS A 41 -2.66 -0.93 -20.59
N LYS A 42 -2.80 0.31 -21.01
CA LYS A 42 -1.67 1.05 -21.56
C LYS A 42 -0.93 1.77 -20.44
N HIS A 43 0.40 1.69 -20.48
CA HIS A 43 1.25 2.47 -19.58
C HIS A 43 1.16 3.93 -20.02
N THR A 44 0.48 4.75 -19.24
CA THR A 44 0.27 6.15 -19.56
C THR A 44 0.53 6.98 -18.30
N PRO A 45 1.78 7.41 -18.09
CA PRO A 45 2.08 8.26 -16.93
C PRO A 45 1.11 9.43 -16.86
N LYS A 46 0.63 9.72 -15.67
CA LYS A 46 -0.38 10.74 -15.46
C LYS A 46 0.17 11.86 -14.57
N ILE A 47 -0.11 13.10 -14.97
CA ILE A 47 0.23 14.25 -14.14
C ILE A 47 -1.06 14.75 -13.50
N ILE A 48 -1.07 14.85 -12.16
CA ILE A 48 -2.19 15.43 -11.45
C ILE A 48 -1.75 16.76 -10.85
N GLU A 49 -2.66 17.70 -10.80
CA GLU A 49 -2.38 19.02 -10.27
C GLU A 49 -3.03 19.18 -8.90
N ILE A 50 -2.23 19.58 -7.90
CA ILE A 50 -2.69 19.71 -6.53
C ILE A 50 -2.22 21.06 -6.02
N LYS A 51 -3.15 22.02 -5.90
CA LYS A 51 -2.87 23.36 -5.39
C LYS A 51 -1.64 23.99 -6.05
N GLY A 52 -1.64 24.02 -7.38
CA GLY A 52 -0.57 24.65 -8.13
C GLY A 52 0.70 23.82 -8.27
N ARG A 53 0.77 22.68 -7.63
CA ARG A 53 1.89 21.73 -7.80
C ARG A 53 1.47 20.61 -8.73
N LYS A 54 2.44 20.06 -9.43
CA LYS A 54 2.20 18.91 -10.31
C LYS A 54 2.85 17.67 -9.71
N LEU A 55 2.08 16.60 -9.64
CA LEU A 55 2.58 15.30 -9.18
C LEU A 55 2.47 14.31 -10.32
N LYS A 56 3.60 13.72 -10.70
CA LYS A 56 3.65 12.75 -11.80
C LYS A 56 3.49 11.33 -11.25
N LEU A 57 2.51 10.62 -11.80
CA LEU A 57 2.25 9.22 -11.48
C LEU A 57 2.88 8.37 -12.58
N GLU A 58 4.10 7.89 -12.32
CA GLU A 58 4.96 7.24 -13.31
C GLU A 58 4.41 5.89 -13.77
N ASN A 59 4.09 5.02 -12.81
CA ASN A 59 3.66 3.65 -13.10
C ASN A 59 2.14 3.55 -13.10
N PHE A 60 1.52 4.34 -13.98
CA PHE A 60 0.07 4.46 -14.07
C PHE A 60 -0.44 3.70 -15.29
N TYR A 61 -1.40 2.80 -15.07
CA TYR A 61 -1.99 1.94 -16.09
C TYR A 61 -3.50 1.97 -15.95
N ASP A 62 -4.13 3.04 -16.47
CA ASP A 62 -5.59 3.16 -16.46
C ASP A 62 -6.19 2.85 -15.08
N ARG A 63 -5.94 3.71 -14.11
CA ARG A 63 -6.46 3.64 -12.75
C ARG A 63 -5.82 2.55 -11.88
N ILE A 64 -4.79 1.86 -12.38
CA ILE A 64 -3.97 0.95 -11.58
C ILE A 64 -2.59 1.56 -11.47
N ILE A 65 -2.07 1.69 -10.27
CA ILE A 65 -0.80 2.36 -10.06
C ILE A 65 0.10 1.56 -9.13
N LYS A 66 1.41 1.68 -9.35
CA LYS A 66 2.42 1.04 -8.51
C LYS A 66 3.40 2.08 -7.99
N PHE A 67 3.67 2.01 -6.69
CA PHE A 67 4.65 2.86 -6.01
C PHE A 67 5.63 2.02 -5.22
N ASN A 68 6.85 2.50 -5.11
CA ASN A 68 7.73 2.10 -4.02
C ASN A 68 7.33 2.91 -2.80
N PHE A 69 7.41 2.32 -1.60
CA PHE A 69 7.02 3.03 -0.38
C PHE A 69 7.70 4.40 -0.26
N ASP A 70 8.99 4.48 -0.57
CA ASP A 70 9.71 5.75 -0.45
C ASP A 70 9.17 6.83 -1.38
N ASP A 71 8.66 6.46 -2.53
CA ASP A 71 8.07 7.42 -3.47
C ASP A 71 6.77 8.02 -2.96
N LEU A 72 6.12 7.36 -2.02
CA LEU A 72 4.87 7.83 -1.41
C LEU A 72 5.09 8.50 -0.06
N CYS A 73 5.94 7.95 0.76
CA CYS A 73 5.99 8.30 2.18
C CYS A 73 7.32 8.89 2.62
N ASN A 74 8.37 8.77 1.81
CA ASN A 74 9.66 9.39 2.11
C ASN A 74 9.88 10.62 1.23
N ARG A 75 8.80 11.33 0.93
CA ARG A 75 8.78 12.59 0.20
C ARG A 75 7.82 13.53 0.93
N ASN A 76 7.93 14.81 0.62
CA ASN A 76 7.07 15.80 1.27
C ASN A 76 5.68 15.84 0.63
N LEU A 77 4.96 14.73 0.78
CA LEU A 77 3.58 14.61 0.36
C LEU A 77 2.68 14.62 1.60
N GLY A 78 1.47 15.09 1.44
CA GLY A 78 0.50 15.14 2.53
C GLY A 78 -0.87 14.65 2.09
N ALA A 79 -1.86 14.90 2.93
CA ALA A 79 -3.23 14.40 2.71
C ALA A 79 -3.78 14.78 1.35
N GLU A 80 -3.55 16.02 0.92
CA GLU A 80 -4.09 16.50 -0.36
C GLU A 80 -3.51 15.73 -1.54
N ASP A 81 -2.21 15.40 -1.47
CA ASP A 81 -1.57 14.60 -2.51
C ASP A 81 -2.17 13.21 -2.55
N TYR A 82 -2.38 12.60 -1.39
CA TYR A 82 -2.94 11.24 -1.30
C TYR A 82 -4.39 11.19 -1.76
N ILE A 83 -5.17 12.25 -1.47
CA ILE A 83 -6.53 12.35 -1.97
C ILE A 83 -6.52 12.42 -3.50
N GLY A 84 -5.61 13.22 -4.07
CA GLY A 84 -5.48 13.32 -5.52
C GLY A 84 -5.11 11.99 -6.17
N ILE A 85 -4.16 11.27 -5.56
CA ILE A 85 -3.79 9.94 -6.04
C ILE A 85 -5.00 9.01 -5.97
N ALA A 86 -5.67 8.97 -4.82
CA ALA A 86 -6.80 8.06 -4.61
C ALA A 86 -7.96 8.36 -5.57
N ASP A 87 -8.19 9.62 -5.90
CA ASP A 87 -9.26 10.00 -6.83
C ASP A 87 -9.01 9.46 -8.24
N ASN A 88 -7.78 9.09 -8.55
CA ASN A 88 -7.39 8.64 -9.88
C ASN A 88 -7.13 7.13 -9.96
N CYS A 89 -7.33 6.39 -8.88
CA CYS A 89 -6.92 4.99 -8.83
C CYS A 89 -8.05 4.08 -8.35
N ASP A 90 -8.09 2.86 -8.91
CA ASP A 90 -8.98 1.79 -8.46
C ASP A 90 -8.21 0.69 -7.75
N PHE A 91 -6.90 0.67 -7.87
CA PHE A 91 -6.04 -0.33 -7.24
C PHE A 91 -4.64 0.25 -7.08
N ILE A 92 -4.06 0.10 -5.90
CA ILE A 92 -2.72 0.63 -5.63
C ILE A 92 -1.79 -0.49 -5.16
N PHE A 93 -0.63 -0.59 -5.80
CA PHE A 93 0.45 -1.50 -5.45
C PHE A 93 1.53 -0.70 -4.74
N ILE A 94 1.95 -1.16 -3.56
CA ILE A 94 3.01 -0.50 -2.79
C ILE A 94 4.08 -1.53 -2.44
N SER A 95 5.31 -1.30 -2.90
CA SER A 95 6.41 -2.19 -2.59
C SER A 95 7.30 -1.63 -1.49
N ASN A 96 7.96 -2.53 -0.77
CA ASN A 96 9.00 -2.20 0.22
C ASN A 96 8.52 -1.42 1.43
N LEU A 97 7.37 -1.83 1.98
CA LEU A 97 6.88 -1.26 3.22
C LEU A 97 7.83 -1.65 4.36
N PRO A 98 8.43 -0.69 5.07
CA PRO A 98 9.34 -1.02 6.17
C PRO A 98 8.58 -1.29 7.46
N ASN A 99 9.28 -1.87 8.42
CA ASN A 99 8.80 -1.85 9.80
C ASN A 99 9.03 -0.45 10.36
N PHE A 100 8.23 -0.02 11.32
CA PHE A 100 8.32 1.35 11.82
C PHE A 100 8.99 1.42 13.20
N ASN A 101 9.70 2.52 13.42
CA ASN A 101 10.43 2.79 14.65
C ASN A 101 10.63 4.30 14.77
N GLY A 102 11.46 4.74 15.73
CA GLY A 102 11.68 6.17 15.92
C GLY A 102 12.41 6.86 14.78
N ASN A 103 13.11 6.09 13.94
CA ASN A 103 13.90 6.67 12.85
C ASN A 103 13.07 6.97 11.60
N ASN A 104 11.91 6.36 11.46
CA ASN A 104 11.05 6.60 10.29
C ASN A 104 9.65 7.05 10.70
N TYR A 105 9.57 7.82 11.78
CA TYR A 105 8.31 8.32 12.32
C TYR A 105 7.54 9.16 11.29
N ASN A 106 8.23 10.03 10.56
CA ASN A 106 7.56 10.88 9.57
C ASN A 106 6.97 10.06 8.44
N GLN A 107 7.70 9.04 8.00
CA GLN A 107 7.22 8.12 6.97
C GLN A 107 6.01 7.34 7.46
N GLN A 108 6.03 6.90 8.71
CA GLN A 108 4.89 6.21 9.30
C GLN A 108 3.66 7.11 9.35
N GLN A 109 3.84 8.37 9.73
CA GLN A 109 2.75 9.32 9.82
C GLN A 109 2.09 9.53 8.45
N ARG A 110 2.90 9.67 7.41
CA ARG A 110 2.38 9.80 6.05
C ARG A 110 1.67 8.53 5.59
N PHE A 111 2.24 7.37 5.91
CA PHE A 111 1.62 6.09 5.56
C PHE A 111 0.25 5.94 6.24
N THR A 112 0.16 6.30 7.52
CA THR A 112 -1.10 6.25 8.25
C THR A 112 -2.15 7.15 7.58
N THR A 113 -1.75 8.34 7.17
CA THR A 113 -2.65 9.27 6.47
C THR A 113 -3.10 8.68 5.14
N LEU A 114 -2.18 8.09 4.38
CA LEU A 114 -2.50 7.45 3.12
C LEU A 114 -3.53 6.34 3.32
N ILE A 115 -3.30 5.47 4.30
CA ILE A 115 -4.20 4.35 4.54
C ILE A 115 -5.59 4.81 4.97
N ASP A 116 -5.68 5.86 5.79
CA ASP A 116 -6.98 6.44 6.15
C ASP A 116 -7.75 6.87 4.90
N ILE A 117 -7.06 7.50 3.96
CA ILE A 117 -7.68 8.02 2.74
C ILE A 117 -8.12 6.87 1.80
N VAL A 118 -7.23 5.91 1.54
CA VAL A 118 -7.59 4.81 0.64
C VAL A 118 -8.66 3.91 1.24
N TYR A 119 -8.69 3.80 2.56
CA TYR A 119 -9.72 3.04 3.25
C TYR A 119 -11.10 3.68 3.06
N GLU A 120 -11.18 5.00 3.19
CA GLU A 120 -12.43 5.72 2.99
C GLU A 120 -12.95 5.54 1.57
N LYS A 121 -12.06 5.50 0.61
CA LYS A 121 -12.42 5.32 -0.80
C LYS A 121 -12.52 3.85 -1.21
N LYS A 122 -12.24 2.95 -0.29
CA LYS A 122 -12.33 1.49 -0.49
C LYS A 122 -11.47 1.00 -1.66
N ILE A 123 -10.26 1.52 -1.75
CA ILE A 123 -9.33 1.14 -2.80
C ILE A 123 -8.51 -0.06 -2.32
N PRO A 124 -8.58 -1.19 -3.03
CA PRO A 124 -7.77 -2.35 -2.65
C PRO A 124 -6.28 -2.09 -2.86
N LEU A 125 -5.48 -2.75 -2.02
CA LEU A 125 -4.03 -2.60 -2.03
C LEU A 125 -3.36 -3.96 -2.21
N MET A 126 -2.16 -3.94 -2.80
CA MET A 126 -1.22 -5.04 -2.71
C MET A 126 0.12 -4.50 -2.24
N ILE A 127 0.69 -5.15 -1.23
CA ILE A 127 1.85 -4.63 -0.52
C ILE A 127 2.91 -5.71 -0.35
N THR A 128 4.20 -5.34 -0.54
CA THR A 128 5.31 -6.14 -0.04
C THR A 128 5.88 -5.44 1.18
N SER A 129 6.19 -6.21 2.22
CA SER A 129 6.60 -5.68 3.51
C SER A 129 7.79 -6.42 4.08
N GLU A 130 8.60 -5.71 4.88
CA GLU A 130 9.71 -6.34 5.60
C GLU A 130 9.22 -7.41 6.56
N VAL A 131 8.05 -7.20 7.17
CA VAL A 131 7.53 -8.11 8.19
C VAL A 131 6.07 -8.42 7.93
N ASN A 132 5.65 -9.56 8.47
CA ASN A 132 4.26 -9.96 8.45
C ASN A 132 3.41 -8.89 9.15
N LEU A 133 2.20 -8.70 8.67
CA LEU A 133 1.31 -7.66 9.21
C LEU A 133 1.06 -7.84 10.72
N ASP A 134 0.94 -9.09 11.18
CA ASP A 134 0.75 -9.38 12.60
C ASP A 134 1.93 -8.95 13.47
N LEU A 135 3.10 -8.86 12.88
CA LEU A 135 4.33 -8.54 13.60
C LEU A 135 4.79 -7.10 13.39
N MET A 136 4.00 -6.33 12.69
CA MET A 136 4.38 -4.96 12.35
C MET A 136 4.43 -4.09 13.59
N LYS A 137 5.52 -3.35 13.74
CA LYS A 137 5.74 -2.48 14.88
C LYS A 137 5.54 -1.01 14.50
N SER A 138 5.33 -0.20 15.51
CA SER A 138 5.10 1.24 15.36
C SER A 138 6.15 1.99 16.18
N SER A 139 6.44 3.23 15.76
CA SER A 139 7.13 4.15 16.65
C SER A 139 6.26 4.36 17.88
N LYS A 140 6.88 4.69 19.03
CA LYS A 140 6.15 4.78 20.31
C LYS A 140 5.01 5.78 20.26
N ASN A 141 5.21 6.90 19.58
CA ASN A 141 4.23 7.98 19.57
C ASN A 141 3.01 7.70 18.72
N MET A 142 3.01 6.64 17.93
CA MET A 142 1.90 6.33 17.04
C MET A 142 1.27 4.96 17.29
N THR A 143 1.55 4.36 18.45
CA THR A 143 1.10 3.00 18.72
C THR A 143 -0.43 2.84 18.61
N GLU A 144 -1.19 3.74 19.22
CA GLU A 144 -2.65 3.63 19.20
C GLU A 144 -3.25 3.89 17.81
N PRO A 145 -2.90 5.01 17.13
CA PRO A 145 -3.40 5.21 15.76
C PRO A 145 -2.99 4.09 14.81
N PHE A 146 -1.82 3.49 15.04
CA PHE A 146 -1.32 2.45 14.15
C PHE A 146 -2.12 1.15 14.25
N LYS A 147 -2.76 0.89 15.39
CA LYS A 147 -3.66 -0.27 15.51
C LYS A 147 -4.79 -0.18 14.50
N ARG A 148 -5.33 1.01 14.30
CA ARG A 148 -6.37 1.24 13.30
C ARG A 148 -5.82 1.03 11.89
N THR A 149 -4.60 1.51 11.64
CA THR A 149 -3.95 1.33 10.34
C THR A 149 -3.78 -0.14 10.01
N VAL A 150 -3.31 -0.94 10.96
CA VAL A 150 -3.13 -2.38 10.77
C VAL A 150 -4.47 -3.05 10.46
N SER A 151 -5.51 -2.70 11.21
CA SER A 151 -6.85 -3.25 10.98
C SER A 151 -7.34 -2.96 9.57
N ARG A 152 -7.15 -1.73 9.11
CA ARG A 152 -7.55 -1.32 7.76
C ARG A 152 -6.74 -2.04 6.68
N LEU A 153 -5.44 -2.25 6.93
CA LEU A 153 -4.61 -3.01 6.01
C LEU A 153 -5.09 -4.44 5.83
N TYR A 154 -5.56 -5.08 6.91
CA TYR A 154 -6.16 -6.41 6.79
C TYR A 154 -7.32 -6.41 5.79
N GLU A 155 -8.19 -5.42 5.89
CA GLU A 155 -9.35 -5.35 5.00
C GLU A 155 -8.93 -5.02 3.57
N LEU A 156 -8.03 -4.07 3.39
CA LEU A 156 -7.67 -3.57 2.05
C LEU A 156 -6.81 -4.57 1.25
N THR A 157 -6.18 -5.52 1.92
CA THR A 157 -5.32 -6.52 1.27
C THR A 157 -5.89 -7.93 1.25
N SER A 158 -7.10 -8.11 1.73
CA SER A 158 -7.71 -9.44 1.78
C SER A 158 -8.32 -9.88 0.46
#